data_940e46218fa5ac59612e617ab5d9e7c6
#
_entry.id   940e46218fa5ac59612e617ab5d9e7c6
#
_cell.length_a   1.000
_cell.length_b   1.000
_cell.length_c   1.000
_cell.angle_alpha   90.00
_cell.angle_beta   90.00
_cell.angle_gamma   90.00
#
_symmetry.space_group_name_H-M   'P 1'
#
loop_
_entity.id
_entity.type
_entity.pdbx_description
1 polymer ?
#
loop_
_entity_poly.entity_id
_entity_poly.type
_entity_poly.pdbx_seq_one_letter_code
_entity_poly.pdbx_strand_id
1 'polypeptide(L)'
;MYYLCSIEPKYGDMDCEKQTTEYKGLLKIRTGDKGFKDLSVTCVALANAQGGRIFIGYDDKKKAPLPEQHVTPDEVNEAVTKLRSLCFNVGLVASEICTDDTGSQYFIVSVSPSMHSVATTSDGRIYIRVVDKCEPVRSEDLQRLGEEKGAYQWELVRTKYLLDGVALDALRQLANDIRKSSRVRQHVKQSWQRTIIWLMKVI
;
A
#
# COMPACT_ATOMS: atom_id res chain seq x y z
N MET A 1 -22.38 -6.89 -11.14
CA MET A 1 -23.04 -8.12 -10.73
C MET A 1 -22.31 -8.65 -9.49
N TYR A 2 -22.94 -8.45 -8.40
CA TYR A 2 -22.90 -9.00 -7.05
C TYR A 2 -21.82 -10.04 -6.71
N TYR A 3 -20.93 -9.69 -5.76
CA TYR A 3 -20.45 -10.52 -4.66
C TYR A 3 -19.29 -9.81 -3.93
N LEU A 4 -19.56 -8.91 -3.00
CA LEU A 4 -18.58 -8.45 -2.00
C LEU A 4 -19.24 -7.98 -0.68
N CYS A 5 -20.45 -8.46 -0.38
CA CYS A 5 -21.13 -8.10 0.87
C CYS A 5 -21.28 -9.30 1.84
N SER A 6 -20.35 -10.25 1.85
CA SER A 6 -20.47 -11.41 2.76
C SER A 6 -19.13 -11.86 3.35
N ILE A 7 -18.30 -10.91 3.79
CA ILE A 7 -17.26 -11.21 4.79
C ILE A 7 -17.56 -10.31 5.98
N GLU A 8 -18.60 -10.64 6.73
CA GLU A 8 -18.74 -10.16 8.10
C GLU A 8 -17.53 -10.70 8.87
N PRO A 9 -16.74 -9.82 9.53
CA PRO A 9 -15.73 -10.28 10.46
C PRO A 9 -16.46 -11.00 11.59
N LYS A 10 -16.23 -12.30 11.75
CA LYS A 10 -16.72 -13.05 12.90
C LYS A 10 -16.33 -12.30 14.18
N TYR A 11 -17.26 -12.10 15.07
CA TYR A 11 -17.21 -11.32 16.33
C TYR A 11 -16.00 -11.56 17.25
N GLY A 12 -15.09 -12.46 16.92
CA GLY A 12 -13.90 -12.81 17.70
C GLY A 12 -12.59 -12.13 17.30
N ASP A 13 -12.56 -11.30 16.23
CA ASP A 13 -11.30 -10.78 15.68
C ASP A 13 -11.18 -9.24 15.74
N MET A 14 -12.08 -8.56 16.47
CA MET A 14 -12.21 -7.11 16.50
C MET A 14 -11.43 -6.39 17.62
N ASP A 15 -10.68 -7.09 18.46
CA ASP A 15 -10.17 -6.51 19.71
C ASP A 15 -8.87 -5.69 19.63
N CYS A 16 -8.21 -5.60 18.49
CA CYS A 16 -7.03 -4.73 18.38
C CYS A 16 -6.86 -4.16 16.96
N GLU A 17 -6.30 -2.96 16.87
CA GLU A 17 -5.76 -2.43 15.64
C GLU A 17 -4.63 -3.34 15.18
N LYS A 18 -4.78 -3.85 13.96
CA LYS A 18 -3.80 -4.71 13.31
C LYS A 18 -3.07 -3.90 12.23
N GLN A 19 -2.02 -4.49 11.69
CA GLN A 19 -1.26 -3.87 10.59
C GLN A 19 -2.16 -3.46 9.40
N THR A 20 -3.27 -4.15 9.18
CA THR A 20 -4.20 -3.92 8.05
C THR A 20 -5.56 -3.34 8.46
N THR A 21 -5.75 -2.99 9.73
CA THR A 21 -7.04 -2.50 10.24
C THR A 21 -6.84 -1.26 11.09
N GLU A 22 -7.67 -0.25 10.86
CA GLU A 22 -7.67 1.02 11.58
C GLU A 22 -9.10 1.42 11.93
N TYR A 23 -9.32 2.00 13.10
CA TYR A 23 -10.62 2.51 13.56
C TYR A 23 -10.56 4.01 13.76
N LYS A 24 -11.54 4.74 13.23
CA LYS A 24 -11.60 6.22 13.32
C LYS A 24 -13.02 6.69 13.52
N GLY A 25 -13.20 7.60 14.47
CA GLY A 25 -14.50 8.23 14.73
C GLY A 25 -14.95 9.12 13.57
N LEU A 26 -16.28 9.27 13.40
CA LEU A 26 -16.89 10.16 12.38
C LEU A 26 -16.41 11.60 12.47
N LEU A 27 -16.03 12.07 13.65
CA LEU A 27 -15.47 13.41 13.84
C LEU A 27 -14.27 13.67 12.92
N LYS A 28 -13.51 12.64 12.52
CA LYS A 28 -12.37 12.81 11.61
C LYS A 28 -12.75 13.32 10.23
N ILE A 29 -13.95 13.00 9.76
CA ILE A 29 -14.45 13.52 8.48
C ILE A 29 -15.32 14.78 8.66
N ARG A 30 -15.84 15.04 9.87
CA ARG A 30 -16.70 16.19 10.18
C ARG A 30 -15.96 17.42 10.70
N THR A 31 -14.73 17.27 11.21
CA THR A 31 -13.92 18.37 11.78
C THR A 31 -13.03 19.10 10.76
N GLY A 32 -13.26 18.89 9.47
CA GLY A 32 -12.58 19.60 8.40
C GLY A 32 -11.18 19.09 8.08
N ASP A 33 -10.32 19.95 7.54
CA ASP A 33 -9.05 19.56 6.89
C ASP A 33 -8.06 18.80 7.78
N LYS A 34 -8.04 19.07 9.07
CA LYS A 34 -7.11 18.38 9.99
C LYS A 34 -7.42 16.89 10.09
N GLY A 35 -8.69 16.54 10.23
CA GLY A 35 -9.09 15.13 10.29
C GLY A 35 -8.78 14.38 9.01
N PHE A 36 -9.00 15.00 7.85
CA PHE A 36 -8.66 14.44 6.56
C PHE A 36 -7.15 14.27 6.35
N LYS A 37 -6.33 15.20 6.84
CA LYS A 37 -4.87 15.06 6.81
C LYS A 37 -4.41 13.85 7.64
N ASP A 38 -4.97 13.66 8.84
CA ASP A 38 -4.66 12.47 9.65
C ASP A 38 -5.08 11.17 8.94
N LEU A 39 -6.24 11.16 8.30
CA LEU A 39 -6.72 10.00 7.53
C LEU A 39 -5.84 9.76 6.30
N SER A 40 -5.37 10.79 5.61
CA SER A 40 -4.47 10.65 4.45
C SER A 40 -3.13 10.00 4.83
N VAL A 41 -2.59 10.33 6.00
CA VAL A 41 -1.40 9.65 6.55
C VAL A 41 -1.66 8.15 6.72
N THR A 42 -2.82 7.79 7.27
CA THR A 42 -3.20 6.38 7.44
C THR A 42 -3.36 5.67 6.09
N CYS A 43 -4.05 6.29 5.12
CA CYS A 43 -4.21 5.74 3.78
C CYS A 43 -2.87 5.49 3.09
N VAL A 44 -1.96 6.47 3.13
CA VAL A 44 -0.61 6.35 2.55
C VAL A 44 0.20 5.26 3.25
N ALA A 45 0.16 5.21 4.58
CA ALA A 45 0.90 4.21 5.35
C ALA A 45 0.42 2.78 5.05
N LEU A 46 -0.90 2.57 4.95
CA LEU A 46 -1.49 1.29 4.56
C LEU A 46 -1.12 0.92 3.11
N ALA A 47 -1.20 1.85 2.15
CA ALA A 47 -0.85 1.60 0.77
C ALA A 47 0.63 1.23 0.59
N ASN A 48 1.52 1.86 1.33
CA ASN A 48 2.95 1.53 1.32
C ASN A 48 3.28 0.20 2.02
N ALA A 49 2.40 -0.29 2.87
CA ALA A 49 2.50 -1.63 3.47
C ALA A 49 1.70 -2.66 2.65
N GLN A 50 0.76 -3.34 3.25
CA GLN A 50 -0.02 -4.44 2.66
C GLN A 50 -1.43 -4.02 2.25
N GLY A 51 -1.73 -2.72 2.26
CA GLY A 51 -3.10 -2.23 2.17
C GLY A 51 -3.86 -2.45 3.49
N GLY A 52 -5.18 -2.27 3.45
CA GLY A 52 -5.98 -2.49 4.64
C GLY A 52 -7.36 -1.85 4.59
N ARG A 53 -8.00 -1.77 5.75
CA ARG A 53 -9.35 -1.22 5.92
C ARG A 53 -9.38 -0.21 7.05
N ILE A 54 -10.04 0.91 6.81
CA ILE A 54 -10.26 1.96 7.80
C ILE A 54 -11.76 1.98 8.09
N PHE A 55 -12.14 1.66 9.32
CA PHE A 55 -13.51 1.73 9.79
C PHE A 55 -13.80 3.14 10.27
N ILE A 56 -14.63 3.87 9.53
CA ILE A 56 -14.98 5.27 9.86
C ILE A 56 -16.35 5.30 10.52
N GLY A 57 -16.39 5.83 11.73
CA GLY A 57 -17.53 5.81 12.60
C GLY A 57 -17.34 5.00 13.86
N TYR A 58 -16.17 4.41 14.05
CA TYR A 58 -15.82 3.64 15.25
C TYR A 58 -15.12 4.52 16.29
N ASP A 59 -15.50 4.38 17.54
CA ASP A 59 -14.75 4.95 18.67
C ASP A 59 -13.44 4.19 18.86
N ASP A 60 -12.32 4.90 18.93
CA ASP A 60 -10.99 4.30 19.02
C ASP A 60 -10.80 3.41 20.25
N LYS A 61 -11.51 3.71 21.34
CA LYS A 61 -11.39 2.96 22.62
C LYS A 61 -12.36 1.80 22.69
N LYS A 62 -13.62 2.04 22.31
CA LYS A 62 -14.69 1.04 22.41
C LYS A 62 -14.69 0.05 21.26
N LYS A 63 -14.02 0.38 20.15
CA LYS A 63 -14.02 -0.40 18.89
C LYS A 63 -15.44 -0.73 18.39
N ALA A 64 -16.33 0.21 18.60
CA ALA A 64 -17.73 0.14 18.18
C ALA A 64 -18.22 1.52 17.72
N PRO A 65 -19.25 1.62 16.88
CA PRO A 65 -19.88 2.88 16.55
C PRO A 65 -20.49 3.54 17.77
N LEU A 66 -20.56 4.88 17.76
CA LEU A 66 -21.26 5.61 18.81
C LEU A 66 -22.77 5.37 18.68
N PRO A 67 -23.53 5.24 19.81
CA PRO A 67 -24.97 5.06 19.78
C PRO A 67 -25.68 6.14 18.95
N GLU A 68 -26.72 5.75 18.22
CA GLU A 68 -27.56 6.64 17.41
C GLU A 68 -26.80 7.42 16.32
N GLN A 69 -25.62 6.94 15.94
CA GLN A 69 -24.81 7.57 14.92
C GLN A 69 -25.39 7.33 13.53
N HIS A 70 -25.54 8.39 12.75
CA HIS A 70 -25.99 8.32 11.36
C HIS A 70 -24.90 8.81 10.40
N VAL A 71 -24.83 8.18 9.24
CA VAL A 71 -23.93 8.51 8.14
C VAL A 71 -24.76 8.72 6.88
N THR A 72 -24.49 9.79 6.15
CA THR A 72 -25.17 10.05 4.87
C THR A 72 -24.33 9.60 3.68
N PRO A 73 -24.93 9.22 2.53
CA PRO A 73 -24.18 8.90 1.32
C PRO A 73 -23.30 10.06 0.84
N ASP A 74 -23.73 11.29 1.06
CA ASP A 74 -22.95 12.50 0.70
C ASP A 74 -21.67 12.60 1.52
N GLU A 75 -21.74 12.32 2.84
CA GLU A 75 -20.55 12.27 3.70
C GLU A 75 -19.55 11.22 3.24
N VAL A 76 -20.00 10.03 2.80
CA VAL A 76 -19.13 8.97 2.28
C VAL A 76 -18.46 9.43 0.99
N ASN A 77 -19.23 10.00 0.05
CA ASN A 77 -18.71 10.47 -1.23
C ASN A 77 -17.72 11.63 -1.07
N GLU A 78 -18.04 12.59 -0.20
CA GLU A 78 -17.15 13.70 0.12
C GLU A 78 -15.87 13.21 0.77
N ALA A 79 -15.96 12.29 1.72
CA ALA A 79 -14.80 11.71 2.39
C ALA A 79 -13.85 11.03 1.40
N VAL A 80 -14.36 10.18 0.50
CA VAL A 80 -13.53 9.51 -0.52
C VAL A 80 -12.91 10.51 -1.49
N THR A 81 -13.69 11.51 -1.95
CA THR A 81 -13.21 12.54 -2.87
C THR A 81 -12.09 13.36 -2.24
N LYS A 82 -12.28 13.79 -0.99
CA LYS A 82 -11.28 14.53 -0.24
C LYS A 82 -10.01 13.69 0.01
N LEU A 83 -10.15 12.43 0.43
CA LEU A 83 -9.00 11.55 0.62
C LEU A 83 -8.22 11.31 -0.67
N ARG A 84 -8.89 11.13 -1.81
CA ARG A 84 -8.25 10.99 -3.12
C ARG A 84 -7.46 12.25 -3.51
N SER A 85 -7.91 13.44 -3.13
CA SER A 85 -7.17 14.68 -3.38
C SER A 85 -5.95 14.86 -2.47
N LEU A 86 -5.93 14.17 -1.32
CA LEU A 86 -4.85 14.25 -0.33
C LEU A 86 -3.83 13.12 -0.41
N CYS A 87 -4.04 12.14 -1.29
CA CYS A 87 -3.17 10.97 -1.43
C CYS A 87 -2.82 10.74 -2.90
N PHE A 88 -1.54 10.42 -3.17
CA PHE A 88 -1.08 10.02 -4.50
C PHE A 88 -0.64 8.55 -4.48
N ASN A 89 -0.91 7.84 -5.57
CA ASN A 89 -0.62 6.41 -5.73
C ASN A 89 -1.33 5.52 -4.69
N VAL A 90 -2.53 5.90 -4.28
CA VAL A 90 -3.36 5.16 -3.31
C VAL A 90 -4.68 4.79 -3.95
N GLY A 91 -4.97 3.49 -4.02
CA GLY A 91 -6.29 2.99 -4.42
C GLY A 91 -7.25 3.02 -3.22
N LEU A 92 -8.36 3.78 -3.33
CA LEU A 92 -9.36 3.93 -2.28
C LEU A 92 -10.74 3.53 -2.79
N VAL A 93 -11.42 2.67 -2.04
CA VAL A 93 -12.81 2.27 -2.29
C VAL A 93 -13.58 2.34 -0.97
N ALA A 94 -14.71 3.05 -0.95
CA ALA A 94 -15.61 3.01 0.21
C ALA A 94 -16.62 1.86 0.06
N SER A 95 -17.03 1.29 1.20
CA SER A 95 -18.18 0.39 1.26
C SER A 95 -19.50 1.19 1.17
N GLU A 96 -20.59 0.49 1.03
CA GLU A 96 -21.92 1.00 1.40
C GLU A 96 -21.94 1.32 2.89
N ILE A 97 -22.96 2.07 3.32
CA ILE A 97 -23.17 2.38 4.73
C ILE A 97 -23.58 1.08 5.43
N CYS A 98 -22.79 0.72 6.44
CA CYS A 98 -23.04 -0.45 7.28
C CYS A 98 -23.77 -0.01 8.55
N THR A 99 -24.57 -0.92 9.13
CA THR A 99 -25.28 -0.71 10.39
C THR A 99 -24.91 -1.82 11.34
N ASP A 100 -24.58 -1.50 12.58
CA ASP A 100 -24.32 -2.50 13.62
C ASP A 100 -25.61 -2.99 14.29
N ASP A 101 -25.47 -3.93 15.22
CA ASP A 101 -26.60 -4.51 15.95
C ASP A 101 -27.40 -3.48 16.79
N THR A 102 -26.82 -2.32 17.07
CA THR A 102 -27.45 -1.21 17.83
C THR A 102 -28.17 -0.22 16.93
N GLY A 103 -28.14 -0.41 15.60
CA GLY A 103 -28.67 0.53 14.62
C GLY A 103 -27.74 1.69 14.29
N SER A 104 -26.53 1.70 14.83
CA SER A 104 -25.53 2.76 14.58
C SER A 104 -24.80 2.55 13.26
N GLN A 105 -24.63 3.61 12.49
CA GLN A 105 -24.10 3.54 11.13
C GLN A 105 -22.60 3.89 11.07
N TYR A 106 -21.91 3.22 10.17
CA TYR A 106 -20.49 3.42 9.85
C TYR A 106 -20.22 3.04 8.39
N PHE A 107 -19.03 3.31 7.89
CA PHE A 107 -18.56 2.82 6.59
C PHE A 107 -17.09 2.44 6.63
N ILE A 108 -16.66 1.69 5.62
CA ILE A 108 -15.29 1.17 5.54
C ILE A 108 -14.61 1.76 4.31
N VAL A 109 -13.44 2.32 4.49
CA VAL A 109 -12.55 2.70 3.38
C VAL A 109 -11.50 1.61 3.21
N SER A 110 -11.58 0.88 2.11
CA SER A 110 -10.60 -0.11 1.71
C SER A 110 -9.45 0.58 0.97
N VAL A 111 -8.24 0.34 1.42
CA VAL A 111 -7.00 0.86 0.85
C VAL A 111 -6.25 -0.27 0.17
N SER A 112 -6.06 -0.17 -1.14
CA SER A 112 -5.27 -1.15 -1.88
C SER A 112 -3.77 -0.94 -1.66
N PRO A 113 -2.96 -2.02 -1.60
CA PRO A 113 -1.51 -1.88 -1.55
C PRO A 113 -1.01 -1.25 -2.86
N SER A 114 -0.09 -0.31 -2.74
CA SER A 114 0.60 0.27 -3.90
C SER A 114 1.71 -0.69 -4.34
N MET A 115 1.59 -1.26 -5.55
CA MET A 115 2.46 -2.34 -6.04
C MET A 115 3.65 -1.84 -6.87
N HIS A 116 3.48 -0.72 -7.58
CA HIS A 116 4.44 -0.26 -8.58
C HIS A 116 4.96 1.15 -8.35
N SER A 117 4.57 1.77 -7.26
CA SER A 117 4.97 3.14 -6.92
C SER A 117 4.90 3.36 -5.42
N VAL A 118 5.64 4.32 -4.92
CA VAL A 118 5.53 4.74 -3.52
C VAL A 118 4.34 5.69 -3.39
N ALA A 119 3.47 5.40 -2.43
CA ALA A 119 2.36 6.28 -2.10
C ALA A 119 2.83 7.47 -1.26
N THR A 120 2.24 8.65 -1.51
CA THR A 120 2.58 9.89 -0.78
C THR A 120 1.33 10.66 -0.42
N THR A 121 1.42 11.48 0.61
CA THR A 121 0.43 12.52 0.89
C THR A 121 0.57 13.69 -0.11
N SER A 122 -0.43 14.55 -0.20
CA SER A 122 -0.43 15.72 -1.11
C SER A 122 0.71 16.71 -0.84
N ASP A 123 1.28 16.71 0.36
CA ASP A 123 2.47 17.49 0.72
C ASP A 123 3.79 16.71 0.49
N GLY A 124 3.74 15.58 -0.21
CA GLY A 124 4.91 14.80 -0.62
C GLY A 124 5.52 13.93 0.47
N ARG A 125 4.88 13.79 1.62
CA ARG A 125 5.39 12.95 2.72
C ARG A 125 5.06 11.49 2.49
N ILE A 126 5.95 10.63 2.95
CA ILE A 126 5.84 9.18 2.82
C ILE A 126 5.71 8.57 4.22
N TYR A 127 4.74 7.71 4.37
CA TYR A 127 4.49 6.99 5.62
C TYR A 127 4.37 5.49 5.33
N ILE A 128 4.74 4.67 6.32
CA ILE A 128 4.59 3.22 6.30
C ILE A 128 3.88 2.74 7.56
N ARG A 129 3.11 1.68 7.43
CA ARG A 129 2.44 1.05 8.58
C ARG A 129 3.38 0.06 9.23
N VAL A 130 3.72 0.31 10.49
CA VAL A 130 4.54 -0.57 11.32
C VAL A 130 3.69 -1.02 12.49
N VAL A 131 3.24 -2.28 12.46
CA VAL A 131 2.26 -2.85 13.39
C VAL A 131 0.95 -2.04 13.38
N ASP A 132 0.72 -1.21 14.37
CA ASP A 132 -0.47 -0.37 14.56
C ASP A 132 -0.20 1.14 14.36
N LYS A 133 1.05 1.52 14.01
CA LYS A 133 1.46 2.92 13.88
C LYS A 133 1.76 3.30 12.44
N CYS A 134 1.45 4.54 12.10
CA CYS A 134 1.86 5.18 10.85
C CYS A 134 3.14 5.97 11.11
N GLU A 135 4.28 5.50 10.61
CA GLU A 135 5.57 6.13 10.80
C GLU A 135 6.06 6.81 9.52
N PRO A 136 6.68 8.00 9.62
CA PRO A 136 7.29 8.62 8.46
C PRO A 136 8.48 7.79 8.00
N VAL A 137 8.59 7.57 6.69
CA VAL A 137 9.73 6.86 6.08
C VAL A 137 10.95 7.76 6.12
N ARG A 138 12.05 7.25 6.65
CA ARG A 138 13.34 7.96 6.69
C ARG A 138 14.00 7.91 5.31
N SER A 139 14.87 8.89 5.03
CA SER A 139 15.57 8.96 3.75
C SER A 139 16.38 7.69 3.42
N GLU A 140 16.95 7.06 4.43
CA GLU A 140 17.72 5.81 4.33
C GLU A 140 16.85 4.59 3.94
N ASP A 141 15.57 4.59 4.36
CA ASP A 141 14.62 3.51 4.05
C ASP A 141 13.87 3.74 2.72
N LEU A 142 13.95 4.95 2.16
CA LEU A 142 13.19 5.32 0.96
C LEU A 142 13.60 4.51 -0.27
N GLN A 143 14.90 4.27 -0.43
CA GLN A 143 15.41 3.47 -1.53
C GLN A 143 14.88 2.03 -1.42
N ARG A 144 14.98 1.41 -0.24
CA ARG A 144 14.46 0.06 0.01
C ARG A 144 12.97 -0.04 -0.28
N LEU A 145 12.18 0.93 0.18
CA LEU A 145 10.75 0.98 -0.11
C LEU A 145 10.48 1.07 -1.62
N GLY A 146 11.26 1.88 -2.35
CA GLY A 146 11.17 1.99 -3.80
C GLY A 146 11.50 0.67 -4.53
N GLU A 147 12.51 -0.05 -4.07
CA GLU A 147 12.88 -1.38 -4.59
C GLU A 147 11.79 -2.41 -4.31
N GLU A 148 11.25 -2.47 -3.09
CA GLU A 148 10.15 -3.37 -2.72
C GLU A 148 8.88 -3.12 -3.56
N LYS A 149 8.62 -1.87 -3.94
CA LYS A 149 7.48 -1.48 -4.80
C LYS A 149 7.78 -1.63 -6.30
N GLY A 150 8.97 -2.05 -6.68
CA GLY A 150 9.37 -2.09 -8.10
C GLY A 150 9.44 -0.72 -8.77
N ALA A 151 9.37 0.36 -7.99
CA ALA A 151 9.51 1.73 -8.48
C ALA A 151 10.96 2.09 -8.81
N TYR A 152 11.90 1.32 -8.27
CA TYR A 152 13.33 1.46 -8.49
C TYR A 152 13.88 0.16 -9.09
N GLN A 153 14.42 0.24 -10.29
CA GLN A 153 15.08 -0.87 -10.97
C GLN A 153 16.57 -0.58 -10.98
N TRP A 154 17.30 -1.15 -10.04
CA TRP A 154 18.74 -0.95 -9.89
C TRP A 154 19.53 -1.38 -11.14
N GLU A 155 18.99 -2.34 -11.90
CA GLU A 155 19.57 -2.83 -13.15
C GLU A 155 19.62 -1.75 -14.24
N LEU A 156 18.78 -0.73 -14.14
CA LEU A 156 18.73 0.39 -15.09
C LEU A 156 19.59 1.58 -14.65
N VAL A 157 20.13 1.53 -13.43
CA VAL A 157 20.97 2.62 -12.91
C VAL A 157 22.32 2.56 -13.59
N ARG A 158 22.68 3.64 -14.31
CA ARG A 158 24.02 3.76 -14.90
C ARG A 158 25.06 3.77 -13.77
N THR A 159 25.99 2.82 -13.84
CA THR A 159 27.16 2.85 -12.97
C THR A 159 28.26 3.67 -13.62
N LYS A 160 29.15 4.22 -12.81
CA LYS A 160 30.39 4.86 -13.29
C LYS A 160 31.54 3.86 -13.49
N TYR A 161 31.27 2.58 -13.25
CA TYR A 161 32.25 1.53 -13.48
C TYR A 161 32.18 1.12 -14.96
N LEU A 162 33.35 1.11 -15.61
CA LEU A 162 33.50 0.62 -16.98
C LEU A 162 33.61 -0.91 -16.98
N LEU A 163 33.15 -1.53 -18.06
CA LEU A 163 33.22 -2.98 -18.26
C LEU A 163 34.66 -3.52 -18.25
N ASP A 164 35.65 -2.67 -18.54
CA ASP A 164 37.07 -3.02 -18.58
C ASP A 164 37.61 -3.57 -17.25
N GLY A 165 36.93 -3.31 -16.13
CA GLY A 165 37.28 -3.86 -14.82
C GLY A 165 36.55 -5.16 -14.44
N VAL A 166 35.69 -5.68 -15.31
CA VAL A 166 34.90 -6.87 -15.01
C VAL A 166 35.61 -8.10 -15.57
N ALA A 167 35.92 -9.05 -14.67
CA ALA A 167 36.49 -10.33 -15.08
C ALA A 167 35.45 -11.10 -15.91
N LEU A 168 35.66 -11.19 -17.23
CA LEU A 168 34.78 -11.89 -18.17
C LEU A 168 34.48 -13.34 -17.75
N ASP A 169 35.46 -14.00 -17.15
CA ASP A 169 35.28 -15.36 -16.66
C ASP A 169 34.33 -15.45 -15.46
N ALA A 170 34.33 -14.47 -14.57
CA ALA A 170 33.36 -14.37 -13.48
C ALA A 170 31.93 -14.16 -14.02
N LEU A 171 31.77 -13.33 -15.05
CA LEU A 171 30.45 -13.14 -15.72
C LEU A 171 29.98 -14.41 -16.41
N ARG A 172 30.88 -15.15 -17.09
CA ARG A 172 30.55 -16.44 -17.71
C ARG A 172 30.15 -17.48 -16.67
N GLN A 173 30.86 -17.53 -15.54
CA GLN A 173 30.54 -18.44 -14.45
C GLN A 173 29.16 -18.09 -13.84
N LEU A 174 28.90 -16.83 -13.53
CA LEU A 174 27.60 -16.36 -13.05
C LEU A 174 26.46 -16.71 -14.03
N ALA A 175 26.64 -16.46 -15.32
CA ALA A 175 25.66 -16.82 -16.35
C ALA A 175 25.39 -18.33 -16.41
N ASN A 176 26.40 -19.16 -16.21
CA ASN A 176 26.26 -20.62 -16.16
C ASN A 176 25.52 -21.08 -14.88
N ASP A 177 25.79 -20.45 -13.75
CA ASP A 177 25.15 -20.76 -12.47
C ASP A 177 23.67 -20.36 -12.49
N ILE A 178 23.36 -19.21 -13.06
CA ILE A 178 21.98 -18.77 -13.33
C ILE A 178 21.26 -19.77 -14.23
N ARG A 179 21.89 -20.27 -15.30
CA ARG A 179 21.31 -21.29 -16.19
C ARG A 179 21.04 -22.61 -15.48
N LYS A 180 21.88 -23.00 -14.53
CA LYS A 180 21.73 -24.26 -13.75
C LYS A 180 20.66 -24.11 -12.66
N SER A 181 20.36 -22.92 -12.18
CA SER A 181 19.36 -22.68 -11.15
C SER A 181 17.96 -23.00 -11.63
N SER A 182 17.30 -23.98 -10.99
CA SER A 182 15.93 -24.39 -11.32
C SER A 182 14.89 -23.29 -11.08
N ARG A 183 15.13 -22.36 -10.14
CA ARG A 183 14.24 -21.24 -9.82
C ARG A 183 14.14 -20.22 -10.96
N VAL A 184 15.20 -20.08 -11.75
CA VAL A 184 15.25 -19.11 -12.86
C VAL A 184 14.58 -19.66 -14.12
N ARG A 185 14.45 -20.97 -14.28
CA ARG A 185 13.89 -21.59 -15.48
C ARG A 185 12.41 -21.28 -15.72
N GLN A 186 11.62 -21.00 -14.71
CA GLN A 186 10.17 -20.78 -14.85
C GLN A 186 9.79 -19.33 -15.18
N HIS A 187 10.55 -18.33 -14.71
CA HIS A 187 10.20 -16.91 -14.90
C HIS A 187 11.02 -16.16 -15.95
N VAL A 188 12.14 -16.71 -16.40
CA VAL A 188 13.15 -15.99 -17.19
C VAL A 188 13.12 -16.31 -18.70
N LYS A 189 12.24 -17.20 -19.16
CA LYS A 189 12.23 -17.64 -20.57
C LYS A 189 12.00 -16.54 -21.62
N GLN A 190 11.47 -15.39 -21.25
CA GLN A 190 11.15 -14.35 -22.25
C GLN A 190 11.91 -13.01 -22.09
N SER A 191 12.23 -12.56 -20.88
CA SER A 191 12.86 -11.25 -20.69
C SER A 191 14.39 -11.30 -20.66
N TRP A 192 14.96 -12.27 -19.96
CA TRP A 192 16.41 -12.39 -19.79
C TRP A 192 17.14 -12.95 -21.02
N GLN A 193 16.47 -13.75 -21.84
CA GLN A 193 17.06 -14.19 -23.11
C GLN A 193 17.40 -13.00 -24.02
N ARG A 194 16.60 -11.95 -24.02
CA ARG A 194 16.88 -10.74 -24.81
C ARG A 194 18.08 -9.95 -24.23
N THR A 195 18.17 -9.83 -22.93
CA THR A 195 19.23 -9.06 -22.25
C THR A 195 20.57 -9.77 -22.33
N ILE A 196 20.62 -11.10 -22.09
CA ILE A 196 21.84 -11.90 -22.18
C ILE A 196 22.32 -12.02 -23.64
N ILE A 197 21.42 -12.16 -24.61
CA ILE A 197 21.76 -12.17 -26.04
C ILE A 197 22.29 -10.82 -26.48
N TRP A 198 21.74 -9.71 -25.94
CA TRP A 198 22.24 -8.37 -26.23
C TRP A 198 23.65 -8.17 -25.63
N LEU A 199 23.89 -8.58 -24.38
CA LEU A 199 25.21 -8.57 -23.74
C LEU A 199 26.24 -9.42 -24.50
N MET A 200 25.83 -10.57 -25.04
CA MET A 200 26.72 -11.45 -25.84
C MET A 200 27.00 -10.95 -27.27
N LYS A 201 26.22 -9.99 -27.77
CA LYS A 201 26.43 -9.36 -29.10
C LYS A 201 27.27 -8.09 -29.03
N VAL A 202 27.48 -7.54 -27.84
CA VAL A 202 28.22 -6.28 -27.61
C VAL A 202 29.66 -6.56 -27.11
N ILE A 203 29.99 -7.82 -26.84
CA ILE A 203 31.34 -8.35 -26.57
C ILE A 203 31.79 -9.23 -27.72
#